data_fdac9440eca413360010e7cb2340f4af
#
_entry.id   fdac9440eca413360010e7cb2340f4af
#
_cell.length_a   1.000
_cell.length_b   1.000
_cell.length_c   1.000
_cell.angle_alpha   90.00
_cell.angle_beta   90.00
_cell.angle_gamma   90.00
#
_symmetry.space_group_name_H-M   'P 1'
#
loop_
_entity.id
_entity.type
_entity.pdbx_description
1 polymer ?
#
loop_
_entity_poly.entity_id
_entity_poly.type
_entity_poly.pdbx_seq_one_letter_code
_entity_poly.pdbx_strand_id
1 'polypeptide(L)'
;LADSWQHGKDLYGVYHDLLGFLPDNPDESVSFRVTNNVITSQVASMVVGSMYPSEAYPLQIQPSSIDSLEPAYTCAAATSLSGNYSVGSDIAAWTHHLNASQSLFAALDAISNVPTDDEGFHRSWDHYYDNLSARQCHDKPLPCNMSNSNLCVSQEQADSVFRLGQHEYSYIYRNAPESLEFATASYGIWVAELAQSIRRVISGETRMRYRHNIAHDGSMSRLLSILQVDVMVWPGMGAEIVFELYSKEHDDGKHFLRVLWGGQVLKSSNPSLGEMNMIDVDVFLGYIDGLVGRQAVKIQDLCRID
;
A
#
# COMPACT_ATOMS: atom_id res chain seq x y z
N LEU A 1 -13.56 2.33 11.47
CA LEU A 1 -12.95 2.74 12.76
C LEU A 1 -12.97 1.60 13.79
N ALA A 2 -14.07 0.83 13.92
CA ALA A 2 -14.10 -0.31 14.83
C ALA A 2 -13.04 -1.36 14.48
N ASP A 3 -12.88 -1.66 13.19
CA ASP A 3 -11.87 -2.60 12.69
C ASP A 3 -10.46 -2.08 12.94
N SER A 4 -10.22 -0.78 12.76
CA SER A 4 -8.92 -0.16 13.07
C SER A 4 -8.58 -0.24 14.56
N TRP A 5 -9.61 -0.09 15.42
CA TRP A 5 -9.45 -0.28 16.87
C TRP A 5 -9.11 -1.73 17.22
N GLN A 6 -9.82 -2.69 16.60
CA GLN A 6 -9.56 -4.11 16.81
C GLN A 6 -8.17 -4.49 16.30
N HIS A 7 -7.78 -3.99 15.13
CA HIS A 7 -6.45 -4.22 14.57
C HIS A 7 -5.32 -3.76 15.51
N GLY A 8 -5.44 -2.57 16.12
CA GLY A 8 -4.47 -2.11 17.11
C GLY A 8 -4.42 -3.02 18.35
N LYS A 9 -5.57 -3.52 18.82
CA LYS A 9 -5.60 -4.50 19.92
C LYS A 9 -4.91 -5.81 19.54
N ASP A 10 -5.12 -6.31 18.33
CA ASP A 10 -4.55 -7.56 17.88
C ASP A 10 -3.01 -7.42 17.77
N LEU A 11 -2.52 -6.30 17.22
CA LEU A 11 -1.09 -5.98 17.18
C LEU A 11 -0.49 -5.90 18.59
N TYR A 12 -1.15 -5.22 19.51
CA TYR A 12 -0.69 -5.11 20.88
C TYR A 12 -0.69 -6.48 21.59
N GLY A 13 -1.76 -7.26 21.41
CA GLY A 13 -1.86 -8.62 21.95
C GLY A 13 -0.74 -9.53 21.49
N VAL A 14 -0.34 -9.43 20.21
CA VAL A 14 0.79 -10.22 19.68
C VAL A 14 2.14 -9.67 20.15
N TYR A 15 2.43 -8.39 19.90
CA TYR A 15 3.77 -7.85 20.09
C TYR A 15 4.06 -7.42 21.54
N HIS A 16 3.05 -7.16 22.36
CA HIS A 16 3.19 -6.88 23.78
C HIS A 16 2.88 -8.11 24.63
N ASP A 17 1.62 -8.58 24.63
CA ASP A 17 1.13 -9.57 25.59
C ASP A 17 1.77 -10.95 25.37
N LEU A 18 1.92 -11.36 24.10
CA LEU A 18 2.47 -12.68 23.77
C LEU A 18 4.00 -12.65 23.69
N LEU A 19 4.59 -11.65 23.04
CA LEU A 19 6.02 -11.61 22.75
C LEU A 19 6.83 -10.75 23.73
N GLY A 20 6.21 -9.90 24.54
CA GLY A 20 6.90 -8.97 25.45
C GLY A 20 7.83 -7.99 24.70
N PHE A 21 7.52 -7.71 23.44
CA PHE A 21 8.38 -6.92 22.57
C PHE A 21 8.10 -5.42 22.65
N LEU A 22 6.82 -5.03 22.72
CA LEU A 22 6.41 -3.64 22.90
C LEU A 22 6.44 -3.24 24.38
N PRO A 23 6.73 -1.95 24.69
CA PRO A 23 6.66 -1.45 26.08
C PRO A 23 5.21 -1.26 26.53
N ASP A 24 4.99 -1.26 27.87
CA ASP A 24 3.69 -0.97 28.49
C ASP A 24 3.15 0.43 28.14
N ASN A 25 4.06 1.40 28.04
CA ASN A 25 3.77 2.77 27.63
C ASN A 25 4.65 3.14 26.44
N PRO A 26 4.13 3.90 25.46
CA PRO A 26 4.90 4.28 24.29
C PRO A 26 6.05 5.21 24.69
N ASP A 27 7.25 4.86 24.27
CA ASP A 27 8.46 5.62 24.47
C ASP A 27 9.18 5.91 23.14
N GLU A 28 10.42 6.32 23.18
CA GLU A 28 11.24 6.60 21.98
C GLU A 28 11.50 5.37 21.08
N SER A 29 11.19 4.17 21.59
CA SER A 29 11.32 2.93 20.80
C SER A 29 10.12 2.61 19.92
N VAL A 30 9.04 3.38 20.04
CA VAL A 30 7.80 3.24 19.27
C VAL A 30 7.55 4.49 18.45
N SER A 31 7.07 4.35 17.22
CA SER A 31 6.78 5.48 16.33
C SER A 31 5.57 5.20 15.45
N PHE A 32 4.69 6.20 15.35
CA PHE A 32 3.53 6.17 14.46
C PHE A 32 3.64 7.32 13.45
N ARG A 33 3.67 6.99 12.16
CA ARG A 33 3.66 7.94 11.07
C ARG A 33 2.40 7.77 10.24
N VAL A 34 1.81 8.86 9.82
CA VAL A 34 0.58 8.89 9.04
C VAL A 34 0.70 9.90 7.92
N THR A 35 0.06 9.65 6.79
CA THR A 35 -0.02 10.63 5.70
C THR A 35 -0.84 11.86 6.13
N ASN A 36 -0.62 13.00 5.49
CA ASN A 36 -1.35 14.23 5.78
C ASN A 36 -2.78 14.18 5.21
N ASN A 37 -3.58 13.24 5.73
CA ASN A 37 -4.95 12.98 5.32
C ASN A 37 -5.84 12.70 6.54
N VAL A 38 -7.05 13.24 6.53
CA VAL A 38 -8.02 13.08 7.63
C VAL A 38 -8.39 11.61 7.85
N ILE A 39 -8.55 10.82 6.77
CA ILE A 39 -8.96 9.41 6.84
C ILE A 39 -7.87 8.60 7.55
N THR A 40 -6.61 8.72 7.12
CA THR A 40 -5.47 8.01 7.72
C THR A 40 -5.21 8.45 9.15
N SER A 41 -5.41 9.74 9.47
CA SER A 41 -5.30 10.24 10.84
C SER A 41 -6.37 9.65 11.77
N GLN A 42 -7.59 9.44 11.28
CA GLN A 42 -8.65 8.77 12.05
C GLN A 42 -8.31 7.30 12.31
N VAL A 43 -7.81 6.58 11.29
CA VAL A 43 -7.33 5.21 11.44
C VAL A 43 -6.19 5.15 12.47
N ALA A 44 -5.20 6.04 12.36
CA ALA A 44 -4.09 6.14 13.30
C ALA A 44 -4.56 6.34 14.74
N SER A 45 -5.51 7.25 14.94
CA SER A 45 -6.07 7.53 16.27
C SER A 45 -6.73 6.29 16.88
N MET A 46 -7.41 5.47 16.08
CA MET A 46 -8.00 4.22 16.55
C MET A 46 -6.95 3.17 16.90
N VAL A 47 -5.96 2.97 16.02
CA VAL A 47 -4.86 2.01 16.25
C VAL A 47 -4.08 2.40 17.51
N VAL A 48 -3.59 3.64 17.59
CA VAL A 48 -2.81 4.14 18.75
C VAL A 48 -3.63 4.09 20.03
N GLY A 49 -4.88 4.57 19.98
CA GLY A 49 -5.77 4.59 21.15
C GLY A 49 -6.14 3.21 21.66
N SER A 50 -6.11 2.17 20.79
CA SER A 50 -6.36 0.80 21.23
C SER A 50 -5.11 0.10 21.78
N MET A 51 -3.92 0.47 21.27
CA MET A 51 -2.64 -0.04 21.78
C MET A 51 -2.25 0.62 23.13
N TYR A 52 -2.48 1.93 23.24
CA TYR A 52 -2.05 2.75 24.38
C TYR A 52 -3.17 3.69 24.84
N PRO A 53 -4.23 3.17 25.47
CA PRO A 53 -5.46 3.92 25.73
C PRO A 53 -5.31 5.06 26.74
N SER A 54 -4.27 5.02 27.57
CA SER A 54 -4.04 6.02 28.63
C SER A 54 -3.10 7.16 28.20
N GLU A 55 -2.54 7.09 27.00
CA GLU A 55 -1.48 8.00 26.57
C GLU A 55 -1.86 8.79 25.32
N ALA A 56 -1.56 10.08 25.32
CA ALA A 56 -1.59 10.89 24.12
C ALA A 56 -0.26 10.75 23.39
N TYR A 57 -0.25 10.07 22.26
CA TYR A 57 0.96 9.88 21.47
C TYR A 57 0.92 10.74 20.19
N PRO A 58 1.96 11.56 19.93
CA PRO A 58 2.00 12.41 18.76
C PRO A 58 2.18 11.59 17.48
N LEU A 59 1.32 11.81 16.50
CA LEU A 59 1.48 11.26 15.16
C LEU A 59 2.52 12.06 14.37
N GLN A 60 3.42 11.38 13.69
CA GLN A 60 4.36 12.01 12.78
C GLN A 60 3.67 12.21 11.43
N ILE A 61 3.56 13.47 11.00
CA ILE A 61 2.95 13.86 9.73
C ILE A 61 3.96 14.71 8.97
N GLN A 62 4.26 14.34 7.73
CA GLN A 62 5.07 15.17 6.85
C GLN A 62 4.18 16.09 6.00
N PRO A 63 4.69 17.26 5.56
CA PRO A 63 4.00 18.06 4.56
C PRO A 63 3.75 17.27 3.28
N SER A 64 2.56 17.41 2.69
CA SER A 64 2.14 16.63 1.52
C SER A 64 3.09 16.75 0.32
N SER A 65 3.79 17.87 0.16
CA SER A 65 4.72 18.08 -0.97
C SER A 65 6.04 17.29 -0.88
N ILE A 66 6.36 16.73 0.29
CA ILE A 66 7.61 15.98 0.52
C ILE A 66 7.36 14.62 1.19
N ASP A 67 6.11 14.26 1.42
CA ASP A 67 5.79 13.01 2.11
C ASP A 67 6.12 11.81 1.23
N SER A 68 7.10 11.02 1.68
CA SER A 68 7.50 9.78 0.99
C SER A 68 6.52 8.63 1.27
N LEU A 69 5.77 8.68 2.37
CA LEU A 69 4.79 7.65 2.74
C LEU A 69 3.54 7.71 1.83
N GLU A 70 3.05 8.93 1.56
CA GLU A 70 2.16 9.19 0.44
C GLU A 70 3.04 9.68 -0.71
N PRO A 71 3.17 8.97 -1.84
CA PRO A 71 4.14 9.32 -2.88
C PRO A 71 3.79 10.65 -3.56
N ALA A 72 3.99 11.74 -2.82
CA ALA A 72 3.61 13.11 -3.17
C ALA A 72 4.80 13.97 -3.64
N TYR A 73 6.02 13.43 -3.61
CA TYR A 73 7.18 14.15 -4.15
C TYR A 73 7.14 14.21 -5.68
N THR A 74 7.57 15.34 -6.23
CA THR A 74 7.59 15.55 -7.68
C THR A 74 8.67 14.70 -8.35
N CYS A 75 8.26 13.87 -9.30
CA CYS A 75 9.15 13.04 -10.10
C CYS A 75 8.63 12.96 -11.54
N ALA A 76 9.29 13.62 -12.48
CA ALA A 76 8.88 13.65 -13.88
C ALA A 76 8.87 12.24 -14.51
N ALA A 77 9.83 11.39 -14.15
CA ALA A 77 9.89 10.01 -14.61
C ALA A 77 8.68 9.20 -14.12
N ALA A 78 8.29 9.32 -12.83
CA ALA A 78 7.11 8.64 -12.31
C ALA A 78 5.83 9.08 -13.02
N THR A 79 5.68 10.39 -13.29
CA THR A 79 4.54 10.94 -14.03
C THR A 79 4.49 10.40 -15.47
N SER A 80 5.63 10.35 -16.16
CA SER A 80 5.72 9.79 -17.51
C SER A 80 5.36 8.31 -17.52
N LEU A 81 5.94 7.51 -16.62
CA LEU A 81 5.66 6.07 -16.51
C LEU A 81 4.21 5.79 -16.17
N SER A 82 3.58 6.56 -15.28
CA SER A 82 2.15 6.41 -14.94
C SER A 82 1.24 6.67 -16.13
N GLY A 83 1.65 7.50 -17.09
CA GLY A 83 0.93 7.74 -18.32
C GLY A 83 1.02 6.60 -19.35
N ASN A 84 2.05 5.76 -19.28
CA ASN A 84 2.35 4.81 -20.35
C ASN A 84 1.26 3.74 -20.56
N TYR A 85 0.58 3.27 -19.51
CA TYR A 85 -0.51 2.30 -19.67
C TYR A 85 -1.84 2.94 -20.09
N SER A 86 -2.05 4.23 -19.88
CA SER A 86 -3.28 4.95 -20.31
C SER A 86 -3.07 5.78 -21.58
N VAL A 87 -1.83 6.14 -21.94
CA VAL A 87 -1.50 7.02 -23.08
C VAL A 87 -0.26 6.54 -23.87
N GLY A 88 0.48 5.52 -23.39
CA GLY A 88 1.76 5.06 -23.97
C GLY A 88 1.65 3.82 -24.85
N SER A 89 2.70 2.98 -24.84
CA SER A 89 2.82 1.80 -25.70
C SER A 89 1.74 0.75 -25.49
N ASP A 90 1.17 0.66 -24.28
CA ASP A 90 0.16 -0.33 -23.89
C ASP A 90 -1.28 0.22 -23.90
N ILE A 91 -1.49 1.43 -24.41
CA ILE A 91 -2.83 2.04 -24.52
C ILE A 91 -3.85 1.11 -25.22
N ALA A 92 -3.39 0.30 -26.15
CA ALA A 92 -4.28 -0.63 -26.87
C ALA A 92 -4.87 -1.70 -25.94
N ALA A 93 -4.06 -2.26 -25.03
CA ALA A 93 -4.51 -3.24 -24.05
C ALA A 93 -5.45 -2.61 -23.03
N TRP A 94 -5.13 -1.42 -22.54
CA TRP A 94 -5.98 -0.67 -21.60
C TRP A 94 -7.31 -0.26 -22.25
N THR A 95 -7.27 0.30 -23.46
CA THR A 95 -8.48 0.66 -24.21
C THR A 95 -9.34 -0.56 -24.51
N HIS A 96 -8.75 -1.70 -24.87
CA HIS A 96 -9.48 -2.93 -25.10
C HIS A 96 -10.19 -3.41 -23.82
N HIS A 97 -9.51 -3.38 -22.66
CA HIS A 97 -10.08 -3.72 -21.37
C HIS A 97 -11.30 -2.85 -21.03
N LEU A 98 -11.21 -1.52 -21.17
CA LEU A 98 -12.31 -0.62 -20.91
C LEU A 98 -13.46 -0.82 -21.90
N ASN A 99 -13.18 -0.97 -23.19
CA ASN A 99 -14.20 -1.22 -24.22
C ASN A 99 -14.93 -2.55 -24.01
N ALA A 100 -14.23 -3.60 -23.58
CA ALA A 100 -14.84 -4.89 -23.30
C ALA A 100 -15.83 -4.84 -22.12
N SER A 101 -15.69 -3.86 -21.23
CA SER A 101 -16.54 -3.67 -20.06
C SER A 101 -17.52 -2.48 -20.18
N GLN A 102 -17.64 -1.86 -21.37
CA GLN A 102 -18.45 -0.66 -21.59
C GLN A 102 -19.94 -0.84 -21.24
N SER A 103 -20.50 -2.03 -21.45
CA SER A 103 -21.90 -2.31 -21.08
C SER A 103 -22.13 -2.25 -19.57
N LEU A 104 -21.12 -2.62 -18.77
CA LEU A 104 -21.18 -2.51 -17.31
C LEU A 104 -21.08 -1.05 -16.85
N PHE A 105 -20.20 -0.24 -17.48
CA PHE A 105 -20.18 1.21 -17.24
C PHE A 105 -21.57 1.81 -17.49
N ALA A 106 -22.17 1.57 -18.66
CA ALA A 106 -23.47 2.12 -18.99
C ALA A 106 -24.58 1.72 -17.99
N ALA A 107 -24.54 0.48 -17.49
CA ALA A 107 -25.49 0.01 -16.48
C ALA A 107 -25.30 0.72 -15.13
N LEU A 108 -24.05 0.92 -14.68
CA LEU A 108 -23.73 1.59 -13.44
C LEU A 108 -23.97 3.10 -13.50
N ASP A 109 -23.68 3.73 -14.64
CA ASP A 109 -23.98 5.15 -14.91
C ASP A 109 -25.48 5.44 -14.78
N ALA A 110 -26.33 4.57 -15.35
CA ALA A 110 -27.77 4.70 -15.24
C ALA A 110 -28.25 4.63 -13.78
N ILE A 111 -27.55 3.88 -12.91
CA ILE A 111 -27.86 3.78 -11.49
C ILE A 111 -27.33 4.98 -10.71
N SER A 112 -26.08 5.38 -10.97
CA SER A 112 -25.37 6.43 -10.22
C SER A 112 -25.58 7.83 -10.74
N ASN A 113 -26.22 7.99 -11.93
CA ASN A 113 -26.35 9.24 -12.68
C ASN A 113 -24.99 9.86 -13.07
N VAL A 114 -23.97 9.05 -13.26
CA VAL A 114 -22.71 9.51 -13.86
C VAL A 114 -22.95 9.81 -15.33
N PRO A 115 -22.51 10.98 -15.85
CA PRO A 115 -22.60 11.28 -17.28
C PRO A 115 -21.84 10.25 -18.12
N THR A 116 -22.40 9.88 -19.27
CA THR A 116 -21.78 8.88 -20.16
C THR A 116 -20.47 9.35 -20.81
N ASP A 117 -20.17 10.64 -20.73
CA ASP A 117 -18.96 11.30 -21.20
C ASP A 117 -18.01 11.71 -20.06
N ASP A 118 -18.22 11.22 -18.83
CA ASP A 118 -17.34 11.49 -17.70
C ASP A 118 -16.03 10.69 -17.82
N GLU A 119 -15.00 11.37 -18.34
CA GLU A 119 -13.68 10.78 -18.53
C GLU A 119 -13.02 10.34 -17.21
N GLY A 120 -13.36 10.97 -16.07
CA GLY A 120 -12.82 10.63 -14.76
C GLY A 120 -13.29 9.25 -14.30
N PHE A 121 -14.61 8.99 -14.43
CA PHE A 121 -15.20 7.71 -14.06
C PHE A 121 -14.91 6.57 -15.06
N HIS A 122 -14.70 6.89 -16.33
CA HIS A 122 -14.57 5.87 -17.38
C HIS A 122 -13.13 5.54 -17.77
N ARG A 123 -12.13 6.19 -17.16
CA ARG A 123 -10.71 5.88 -17.43
C ARG A 123 -10.20 4.63 -16.69
N SER A 124 -10.92 4.17 -15.67
CA SER A 124 -10.61 2.99 -14.84
C SER A 124 -11.84 2.58 -14.03
N TRP A 125 -11.78 1.42 -13.40
CA TRP A 125 -12.83 0.93 -12.50
C TRP A 125 -12.69 1.43 -11.05
N ASP A 126 -11.71 2.24 -10.78
CA ASP A 126 -11.32 2.75 -9.46
C ASP A 126 -12.50 3.32 -8.66
N HIS A 127 -13.21 4.30 -9.21
CA HIS A 127 -14.31 4.97 -8.50
C HIS A 127 -15.49 4.05 -8.18
N TYR A 128 -15.85 3.15 -9.09
CA TYR A 128 -16.90 2.16 -8.85
C TYR A 128 -16.44 1.11 -7.85
N TYR A 129 -15.21 0.62 -7.97
CA TYR A 129 -14.62 -0.35 -7.06
C TYR A 129 -14.62 0.20 -5.62
N ASP A 130 -14.07 1.39 -5.41
CA ASP A 130 -13.96 2.01 -4.09
C ASP A 130 -15.33 2.20 -3.44
N ASN A 131 -16.29 2.74 -4.17
CA ASN A 131 -17.65 2.96 -3.65
C ASN A 131 -18.34 1.65 -3.26
N LEU A 132 -18.31 0.64 -4.12
CA LEU A 132 -19.01 -0.62 -3.88
C LEU A 132 -18.32 -1.44 -2.78
N SER A 133 -16.98 -1.48 -2.75
CA SER A 133 -16.22 -2.19 -1.72
C SER A 133 -16.42 -1.55 -0.34
N ALA A 134 -16.38 -0.21 -0.25
CA ALA A 134 -16.64 0.50 0.99
C ALA A 134 -18.03 0.21 1.54
N ARG A 135 -19.07 0.18 0.68
CA ARG A 135 -20.42 -0.16 1.09
C ARG A 135 -20.52 -1.56 1.66
N GLN A 136 -20.00 -2.55 0.95
CA GLN A 136 -20.07 -3.95 1.40
C GLN A 136 -19.22 -4.17 2.67
N CYS A 137 -18.05 -3.56 2.76
CA CYS A 137 -17.20 -3.63 3.95
C CYS A 137 -17.88 -3.06 5.21
N HIS A 138 -18.83 -2.14 5.03
CA HIS A 138 -19.60 -1.52 6.11
C HIS A 138 -21.06 -2.04 6.23
N ASP A 139 -21.34 -3.23 5.70
CA ASP A 139 -22.68 -3.84 5.70
C ASP A 139 -23.78 -2.90 5.17
N LYS A 140 -23.44 -2.05 4.19
CA LYS A 140 -24.40 -1.19 3.52
C LYS A 140 -24.93 -1.88 2.27
N PRO A 141 -26.23 -1.70 1.97
CA PRO A 141 -26.79 -2.25 0.73
C PRO A 141 -26.11 -1.62 -0.49
N LEU A 142 -26.04 -2.39 -1.57
CA LEU A 142 -25.60 -1.88 -2.87
C LEU A 142 -26.52 -0.71 -3.28
N PRO A 143 -25.97 0.30 -4.00
CA PRO A 143 -26.69 1.53 -4.25
C PRO A 143 -27.81 1.33 -5.29
N CYS A 144 -28.87 2.12 -5.11
CA CYS A 144 -29.96 2.23 -6.09
C CYS A 144 -30.00 3.67 -6.63
N ASN A 145 -30.59 3.84 -7.79
CA ASN A 145 -30.84 5.14 -8.37
C ASN A 145 -31.76 5.98 -7.47
N MET A 146 -31.39 7.21 -7.21
CA MET A 146 -32.15 8.09 -6.28
C MET A 146 -33.56 8.41 -6.75
N SER A 147 -33.82 8.39 -8.06
CA SER A 147 -35.12 8.67 -8.66
C SER A 147 -35.93 7.41 -8.97
N ASN A 148 -35.28 6.23 -8.95
CA ASN A 148 -35.90 4.95 -9.22
C ASN A 148 -35.30 3.86 -8.32
N SER A 149 -35.93 3.65 -7.18
CA SER A 149 -35.49 2.67 -6.16
C SER A 149 -35.54 1.20 -6.63
N ASN A 150 -36.13 0.91 -7.78
CA ASN A 150 -36.11 -0.43 -8.39
C ASN A 150 -34.88 -0.66 -9.27
N LEU A 151 -34.12 0.39 -9.58
CA LEU A 151 -32.88 0.30 -10.35
C LEU A 151 -31.69 0.33 -9.41
N CYS A 152 -31.21 -0.86 -9.03
CA CYS A 152 -30.11 -1.03 -8.07
C CYS A 152 -28.97 -1.81 -8.69
N VAL A 153 -27.76 -1.60 -8.16
CA VAL A 153 -26.60 -2.44 -8.49
C VAL A 153 -26.87 -3.86 -7.97
N SER A 154 -26.74 -4.84 -8.84
CA SER A 154 -26.81 -6.24 -8.46
C SER A 154 -25.48 -6.74 -7.89
N GLN A 155 -25.51 -7.84 -7.12
CA GLN A 155 -24.26 -8.47 -6.63
C GLN A 155 -23.36 -8.91 -7.78
N GLU A 156 -23.93 -9.43 -8.87
CA GLU A 156 -23.18 -9.84 -10.05
C GLU A 156 -22.43 -8.65 -10.72
N GLN A 157 -23.07 -7.48 -10.77
CA GLN A 157 -22.43 -6.25 -11.24
C GLN A 157 -21.29 -5.83 -10.29
N ALA A 158 -21.50 -5.83 -8.98
CA ALA A 158 -20.49 -5.51 -7.99
C ALA A 158 -19.29 -6.47 -8.09
N ASP A 159 -19.55 -7.78 -8.16
CA ASP A 159 -18.51 -8.80 -8.33
C ASP A 159 -17.71 -8.63 -9.64
N SER A 160 -18.37 -8.14 -10.68
CA SER A 160 -17.71 -7.83 -11.96
C SER A 160 -16.80 -6.61 -11.82
N VAL A 161 -17.24 -5.56 -11.14
CA VAL A 161 -16.42 -4.40 -10.82
C VAL A 161 -15.18 -4.82 -9.99
N PHE A 162 -15.36 -5.69 -8.99
CA PHE A 162 -14.24 -6.16 -8.17
C PHE A 162 -13.22 -6.95 -9.00
N ARG A 163 -13.66 -7.82 -9.90
CA ARG A 163 -12.74 -8.53 -10.81
C ARG A 163 -11.98 -7.56 -11.74
N LEU A 164 -12.68 -6.54 -12.27
CA LEU A 164 -12.07 -5.54 -13.15
C LEU A 164 -11.05 -4.66 -12.40
N GLY A 165 -11.39 -4.19 -11.21
CA GLY A 165 -10.45 -3.43 -10.38
C GLY A 165 -9.22 -4.25 -9.96
N GLN A 166 -9.41 -5.53 -9.61
CA GLN A 166 -8.28 -6.44 -9.33
C GLN A 166 -7.39 -6.62 -10.56
N HIS A 167 -7.98 -6.74 -11.76
CA HIS A 167 -7.22 -6.81 -13.01
C HIS A 167 -6.41 -5.54 -13.24
N GLU A 168 -7.01 -4.35 -13.04
CA GLU A 168 -6.33 -3.07 -13.22
C GLU A 168 -5.15 -2.90 -12.24
N TYR A 169 -5.34 -3.21 -10.96
CA TYR A 169 -4.26 -3.15 -9.98
C TYR A 169 -3.14 -4.14 -10.29
N SER A 170 -3.50 -5.36 -10.65
CA SER A 170 -2.52 -6.36 -11.09
C SER A 170 -1.74 -5.89 -12.32
N TYR A 171 -2.42 -5.27 -13.28
CA TYR A 171 -1.78 -4.73 -14.47
C TYR A 171 -0.83 -3.57 -14.15
N ILE A 172 -1.33 -2.53 -13.47
CA ILE A 172 -0.58 -1.31 -13.17
C ILE A 172 0.65 -1.60 -12.29
N TYR A 173 0.47 -2.40 -11.25
CA TYR A 173 1.50 -2.57 -10.22
C TYR A 173 2.32 -3.84 -10.34
N ARG A 174 2.01 -4.73 -11.31
CA ARG A 174 2.74 -5.99 -11.43
C ARG A 174 3.00 -6.45 -12.86
N ASN A 175 2.01 -6.42 -13.75
CA ASN A 175 2.07 -7.11 -15.03
C ASN A 175 2.50 -6.22 -16.19
N ALA A 176 2.27 -4.90 -16.11
CA ALA A 176 2.77 -3.98 -17.12
C ALA A 176 4.31 -3.95 -17.11
N PRO A 177 4.97 -3.82 -18.26
CA PRO A 177 6.43 -3.82 -18.37
C PRO A 177 7.11 -2.79 -17.47
N GLU A 178 6.49 -1.62 -17.29
CA GLU A 178 7.01 -0.50 -16.53
C GLU A 178 6.61 -0.50 -15.04
N SER A 179 5.85 -1.51 -14.57
CA SER A 179 5.30 -1.53 -13.19
C SER A 179 6.36 -1.35 -12.12
N LEU A 180 7.48 -2.08 -12.21
CA LEU A 180 8.57 -1.98 -11.25
C LEU A 180 9.26 -0.62 -11.30
N GLU A 181 9.51 -0.10 -12.50
CA GLU A 181 10.16 1.19 -12.69
C GLU A 181 9.27 2.33 -12.18
N PHE A 182 7.98 2.30 -12.50
CA PHE A 182 6.98 3.23 -11.98
C PHE A 182 6.90 3.21 -10.45
N ALA A 183 6.79 2.03 -9.85
CA ALA A 183 6.72 1.89 -8.41
C ALA A 183 8.02 2.37 -7.75
N THR A 184 9.18 2.06 -8.34
CA THR A 184 10.49 2.50 -7.85
C THR A 184 10.63 4.01 -7.94
N ALA A 185 10.27 4.64 -9.05
CA ALA A 185 10.32 6.10 -9.21
C ALA A 185 9.38 6.83 -8.26
N SER A 186 8.18 6.29 -7.99
CA SER A 186 7.15 6.94 -7.20
C SER A 186 7.21 6.61 -5.69
N TYR A 187 7.86 5.52 -5.28
CA TYR A 187 7.89 5.07 -3.87
C TYR A 187 9.29 4.71 -3.35
N GLY A 188 10.31 4.84 -4.19
CA GLY A 188 11.68 4.46 -3.88
C GLY A 188 12.31 5.24 -2.73
N ILE A 189 11.89 6.48 -2.48
CA ILE A 189 12.36 7.27 -1.32
C ILE A 189 11.93 6.59 -0.01
N TRP A 190 10.66 6.23 0.12
CA TRP A 190 10.17 5.56 1.33
C TRP A 190 10.85 4.19 1.54
N VAL A 191 11.07 3.44 0.48
CA VAL A 191 11.76 2.14 0.56
C VAL A 191 13.22 2.31 0.97
N ALA A 192 13.90 3.39 0.54
CA ALA A 192 15.25 3.74 1.01
C ALA A 192 15.24 4.14 2.49
N GLU A 193 14.22 4.86 2.98
CA GLU A 193 14.02 5.16 4.40
C GLU A 193 13.83 3.88 5.23
N LEU A 194 13.05 2.90 4.73
CA LEU A 194 12.89 1.60 5.35
C LEU A 194 14.24 0.87 5.47
N ALA A 195 14.98 0.76 4.37
CA ALA A 195 16.29 0.12 4.34
C ALA A 195 17.29 0.81 5.30
N GLN A 196 17.29 2.13 5.36
CA GLN A 196 18.11 2.89 6.31
C GLN A 196 17.69 2.64 7.75
N SER A 197 16.39 2.55 8.01
CA SER A 197 15.86 2.24 9.35
C SER A 197 16.33 0.87 9.84
N ILE A 198 16.26 -0.15 8.98
CA ILE A 198 16.78 -1.48 9.27
C ILE A 198 18.27 -1.43 9.61
N ARG A 199 19.09 -0.74 8.81
CA ARG A 199 20.53 -0.59 9.05
C ARG A 199 20.84 0.07 10.39
N ARG A 200 20.10 1.12 10.76
CA ARG A 200 20.29 1.83 12.03
C ARG A 200 19.93 0.98 13.23
N VAL A 201 18.96 0.08 13.12
CA VAL A 201 18.65 -0.90 14.16
C VAL A 201 19.79 -1.92 14.28
N ILE A 202 20.27 -2.46 13.15
CA ILE A 202 21.36 -3.44 13.13
C ILE A 202 22.66 -2.86 13.69
N SER A 203 22.99 -1.62 13.35
CA SER A 203 24.21 -0.94 13.87
C SER A 203 24.10 -0.47 15.32
N GLY A 204 22.92 -0.56 15.95
CA GLY A 204 22.68 -0.06 17.28
C GLY A 204 22.60 1.47 17.39
N GLU A 205 22.51 2.19 16.26
CA GLU A 205 22.36 3.65 16.25
C GLU A 205 21.00 4.14 16.75
N THR A 206 20.03 3.26 16.86
CA THR A 206 18.70 3.59 17.35
C THR A 206 18.15 2.49 18.25
N ARG A 207 17.33 2.87 19.22
CA ARG A 207 16.57 1.95 20.07
C ARG A 207 15.18 1.65 19.53
N MET A 208 14.86 2.12 18.29
CA MET A 208 13.56 1.89 17.66
C MET A 208 13.26 0.39 17.56
N ARG A 209 12.13 -0.03 18.13
CA ARG A 209 11.62 -1.41 18.09
C ARG A 209 10.44 -1.52 17.15
N TYR A 210 9.53 -0.56 17.19
CA TYR A 210 8.29 -0.61 16.46
C TYR A 210 8.04 0.69 15.69
N ARG A 211 7.74 0.57 14.41
CA ARG A 211 7.35 1.69 13.56
C ARG A 211 6.10 1.33 12.78
N HIS A 212 5.04 2.07 13.00
CA HIS A 212 3.77 1.90 12.30
C HIS A 212 3.56 3.05 11.32
N ASN A 213 3.40 2.73 10.05
CA ASN A 213 3.11 3.69 9.00
C ASN A 213 1.70 3.43 8.49
N ILE A 214 0.85 4.46 8.47
CA ILE A 214 -0.54 4.36 8.02
C ILE A 214 -0.69 5.23 6.77
N ALA A 215 -0.99 4.57 5.67
CA ALA A 215 -1.02 5.16 4.34
C ALA A 215 -2.26 4.69 3.55
N HIS A 216 -2.16 4.67 2.24
CA HIS A 216 -3.21 4.33 1.30
C HIS A 216 -2.87 3.03 0.55
N ASP A 217 -3.87 2.45 -0.08
CA ASP A 217 -3.75 1.28 -0.96
C ASP A 217 -2.74 1.51 -2.10
N GLY A 218 -2.72 2.72 -2.68
CA GLY A 218 -1.76 3.11 -3.69
C GLY A 218 -0.30 3.10 -3.20
N SER A 219 -0.03 3.47 -1.93
CA SER A 219 1.29 3.37 -1.31
C SER A 219 1.69 1.91 -1.13
N MET A 220 0.76 1.10 -0.63
CA MET A 220 0.96 -0.31 -0.40
C MET A 220 1.18 -1.09 -1.70
N SER A 221 0.41 -0.78 -2.75
CA SER A 221 0.54 -1.42 -4.07
C SER A 221 1.91 -1.14 -4.70
N ARG A 222 2.46 0.07 -4.52
CA ARG A 222 3.82 0.39 -4.96
C ARG A 222 4.87 -0.40 -4.18
N LEU A 223 4.69 -0.56 -2.87
CA LEU A 223 5.57 -1.39 -2.06
C LEU A 223 5.54 -2.85 -2.50
N LEU A 224 4.34 -3.42 -2.70
CA LEU A 224 4.15 -4.79 -3.21
C LEU A 224 4.77 -4.96 -4.60
N SER A 225 4.65 -3.95 -5.47
CA SER A 225 5.30 -3.92 -6.78
C SER A 225 6.83 -3.96 -6.66
N ILE A 226 7.42 -3.13 -5.80
CA ILE A 226 8.87 -3.13 -5.54
C ILE A 226 9.33 -4.47 -4.99
N LEU A 227 8.56 -5.07 -4.08
CA LEU A 227 8.85 -6.41 -3.57
C LEU A 227 8.58 -7.54 -4.58
N GLN A 228 8.06 -7.21 -5.77
CA GLN A 228 7.73 -8.15 -6.83
C GLN A 228 6.85 -9.30 -6.32
N VAL A 229 5.78 -8.95 -5.58
CA VAL A 229 4.83 -9.95 -5.07
C VAL A 229 4.38 -10.90 -6.18
N ASP A 230 4.28 -12.19 -5.92
CA ASP A 230 3.95 -13.21 -6.94
C ASP A 230 2.51 -13.05 -7.46
N VAL A 231 1.58 -12.69 -6.59
CA VAL A 231 0.18 -12.39 -6.95
C VAL A 231 -0.19 -11.00 -6.44
N MET A 232 -0.39 -10.05 -7.35
CA MET A 232 -0.86 -8.71 -7.02
C MET A 232 -2.37 -8.69 -6.93
N VAL A 233 -2.87 -8.13 -5.84
CA VAL A 233 -4.28 -7.82 -5.63
C VAL A 233 -4.42 -6.39 -5.14
N TRP A 234 -5.59 -5.81 -5.33
CA TRP A 234 -5.90 -4.50 -4.74
C TRP A 234 -5.92 -4.63 -3.19
N PRO A 235 -5.05 -3.90 -2.46
CA PRO A 235 -5.05 -3.95 -1.01
C PRO A 235 -6.38 -3.49 -0.44
N GLY A 236 -7.05 -4.38 0.31
CA GLY A 236 -8.32 -4.05 0.94
C GLY A 236 -8.16 -3.09 2.12
N MET A 237 -9.29 -2.56 2.62
CA MET A 237 -9.31 -1.71 3.80
C MET A 237 -8.76 -2.47 5.01
N GLY A 238 -7.81 -1.87 5.72
CA GLY A 238 -7.13 -2.50 6.86
C GLY A 238 -6.05 -3.51 6.47
N ALA A 239 -5.70 -3.62 5.18
CA ALA A 239 -4.58 -4.45 4.75
C ALA A 239 -3.26 -3.99 5.37
N GLU A 240 -2.37 -4.94 5.65
CA GLU A 240 -1.07 -4.66 6.27
C GLU A 240 0.08 -5.40 5.61
N ILE A 241 1.26 -4.77 5.63
CA ILE A 241 2.54 -5.41 5.34
C ILE A 241 3.43 -5.23 6.57
N VAL A 242 3.89 -6.34 7.15
CA VAL A 242 4.73 -6.34 8.35
C VAL A 242 6.14 -6.78 7.98
N PHE A 243 7.13 -6.01 8.41
CA PHE A 243 8.55 -6.34 8.32
C PHE A 243 9.05 -6.66 9.72
N GLU A 244 9.48 -7.89 9.95
CA GLU A 244 10.02 -8.33 11.22
C GLU A 244 11.51 -8.64 11.07
N LEU A 245 12.33 -7.91 11.84
CA LEU A 245 13.78 -8.08 11.87
C LEU A 245 14.17 -8.97 13.05
N TYR A 246 14.91 -10.03 12.77
CA TYR A 246 15.39 -10.99 13.74
C TYR A 246 16.92 -10.98 13.81
N SER A 247 17.47 -11.17 15.01
CA SER A 247 18.84 -11.57 15.23
C SER A 247 18.85 -13.03 15.72
N LYS A 248 19.85 -13.78 15.32
CA LYS A 248 20.03 -15.15 15.80
C LYS A 248 20.97 -15.14 17.00
N GLU A 249 20.53 -15.70 18.13
CA GLU A 249 21.41 -15.93 19.25
C GLU A 249 22.58 -16.85 18.82
N HIS A 250 23.80 -16.48 19.17
CA HIS A 250 25.02 -17.23 18.89
C HIS A 250 25.47 -17.33 17.41
N ASP A 251 24.95 -16.48 16.52
CA ASP A 251 25.38 -16.44 15.12
C ASP A 251 25.93 -15.02 14.82
N ASP A 252 27.21 -14.85 14.92
CA ASP A 252 28.08 -13.66 14.73
C ASP A 252 27.46 -12.43 14.00
N GLY A 253 26.38 -11.90 14.56
CA GLY A 253 25.76 -10.66 14.08
C GLY A 253 24.86 -10.79 12.83
N LYS A 254 24.49 -12.00 12.44
CA LYS A 254 23.56 -12.20 11.32
C LYS A 254 22.13 -11.82 11.68
N HIS A 255 21.51 -11.10 10.75
CA HIS A 255 20.13 -10.68 10.85
C HIS A 255 19.29 -11.24 9.73
N PHE A 256 18.04 -11.53 10.02
CA PHE A 256 17.08 -12.11 9.10
C PHE A 256 15.81 -11.26 9.05
N LEU A 257 15.16 -11.24 7.91
CA LEU A 257 13.93 -10.52 7.71
C LEU A 257 12.81 -11.49 7.36
N ARG A 258 11.66 -11.33 8.04
CA ARG A 258 10.40 -11.93 7.62
C ARG A 258 9.48 -10.81 7.18
N VAL A 259 8.82 -11.01 6.03
CA VAL A 259 7.81 -10.06 5.53
C VAL A 259 6.48 -10.78 5.44
N LEU A 260 5.47 -10.19 6.07
CA LEU A 260 4.10 -10.71 6.05
C LEU A 260 3.21 -9.77 5.23
N TRP A 261 2.33 -10.34 4.44
CA TRP A 261 1.27 -9.68 3.71
C TRP A 261 -0.07 -10.28 4.11
N GLY A 262 -0.94 -9.49 4.76
CA GLY A 262 -2.21 -9.99 5.29
C GLY A 262 -2.03 -11.19 6.24
N GLY A 263 -1.01 -11.15 7.11
CA GLY A 263 -0.69 -12.21 8.07
C GLY A 263 -0.03 -13.46 7.47
N GLN A 264 0.19 -13.52 6.15
CA GLN A 264 0.87 -14.63 5.47
C GLN A 264 2.27 -14.21 5.02
N VAL A 265 3.20 -15.17 4.97
CA VAL A 265 4.55 -14.89 4.44
C VAL A 265 4.44 -14.42 3.00
N LEU A 266 5.01 -13.25 2.72
CA LEU A 266 5.03 -12.70 1.37
C LEU A 266 5.90 -13.56 0.46
N LYS A 267 5.35 -13.90 -0.71
CA LYS A 267 6.08 -14.57 -1.78
C LYS A 267 6.39 -13.57 -2.89
N SER A 268 7.66 -13.50 -3.23
CA SER A 268 8.15 -12.70 -4.33
C SER A 268 8.44 -13.57 -5.54
N SER A 269 8.10 -13.09 -6.73
CA SER A 269 8.52 -13.70 -7.99
C SER A 269 9.97 -13.37 -8.34
N ASN A 270 10.61 -12.43 -7.63
CA ASN A 270 12.04 -12.18 -7.76
C ASN A 270 12.83 -13.34 -7.11
N PRO A 271 13.68 -14.06 -7.87
CA PRO A 271 14.39 -15.23 -7.35
C PRO A 271 15.31 -14.92 -6.15
N SER A 272 15.80 -13.69 -6.04
CA SER A 272 16.65 -13.28 -4.90
C SER A 272 15.88 -13.12 -3.61
N LEU A 273 14.60 -12.76 -3.68
CA LEU A 273 13.72 -12.59 -2.52
C LEU A 273 12.93 -13.86 -2.20
N GLY A 274 12.36 -14.51 -3.22
CA GLY A 274 11.62 -15.77 -3.08
C GLY A 274 10.53 -15.72 -2.02
N GLU A 275 10.46 -16.73 -1.16
CA GLU A 275 9.61 -16.74 0.03
C GLU A 275 10.31 -15.95 1.14
N MET A 276 9.73 -14.80 1.52
CA MET A 276 10.35 -13.85 2.46
C MET A 276 10.17 -14.28 3.92
N ASN A 277 10.54 -15.53 4.22
CA ASN A 277 10.51 -16.11 5.56
C ASN A 277 11.94 -16.29 6.07
N MET A 278 12.39 -15.41 6.95
CA MET A 278 13.74 -15.41 7.51
C MET A 278 14.83 -15.34 6.44
N ILE A 279 14.64 -14.47 5.44
CA ILE A 279 15.69 -14.23 4.44
C ILE A 279 16.83 -13.44 5.08
N ASP A 280 18.06 -13.68 4.60
CA ASP A 280 19.22 -12.89 5.01
C ASP A 280 18.96 -11.39 4.72
N VAL A 281 19.12 -10.55 5.75
CA VAL A 281 18.82 -9.13 5.63
C VAL A 281 19.71 -8.43 4.59
N ASP A 282 20.94 -8.90 4.39
CA ASP A 282 21.86 -8.31 3.40
C ASP A 282 21.39 -8.58 1.97
N VAL A 283 20.70 -9.70 1.73
CA VAL A 283 20.06 -9.99 0.43
C VAL A 283 18.95 -8.97 0.17
N PHE A 284 18.08 -8.73 1.15
CA PHE A 284 17.02 -7.74 1.04
C PHE A 284 17.58 -6.32 0.84
N LEU A 285 18.53 -5.91 1.68
CA LEU A 285 19.14 -4.57 1.59
C LEU A 285 19.91 -4.39 0.28
N GLY A 286 20.58 -5.43 -0.21
CA GLY A 286 21.26 -5.42 -1.50
C GLY A 286 20.28 -5.27 -2.68
N TYR A 287 19.13 -5.96 -2.61
CA TYR A 287 18.07 -5.80 -3.60
C TYR A 287 17.53 -4.36 -3.63
N ILE A 288 17.21 -3.79 -2.47
CA ILE A 288 16.72 -2.40 -2.39
C ILE A 288 17.77 -1.40 -2.88
N ASP A 289 19.03 -1.53 -2.45
CA ASP A 289 20.13 -0.66 -2.94
C ASP A 289 20.32 -0.79 -4.47
N GLY A 290 20.09 -1.98 -5.01
CA GLY A 290 20.11 -2.23 -6.46
C GLY A 290 19.09 -1.40 -7.21
N LEU A 291 17.88 -1.24 -6.65
CA LEU A 291 16.79 -0.47 -7.25
C LEU A 291 16.95 1.05 -7.02
N VAL A 292 17.06 1.47 -5.77
CA VAL A 292 16.93 2.89 -5.40
C VAL A 292 18.26 3.58 -5.11
N GLY A 293 19.34 2.84 -4.98
CA GLY A 293 20.63 3.33 -4.50
C GLY A 293 20.62 3.61 -2.98
N ARG A 294 21.77 3.62 -2.35
CA ARG A 294 21.89 4.04 -0.95
C ARG A 294 21.41 5.47 -0.79
N GLN A 295 20.59 5.73 0.23
CA GLN A 295 19.99 7.05 0.50
C GLN A 295 19.16 7.59 -0.71
N ALA A 296 18.56 6.69 -1.48
CA ALA A 296 17.74 7.02 -2.65
C ALA A 296 18.49 7.81 -3.76
N VAL A 297 19.79 7.71 -3.86
CA VAL A 297 20.57 8.51 -4.83
C VAL A 297 20.10 8.28 -6.27
N LYS A 298 19.73 7.04 -6.63
CA LYS A 298 19.21 6.74 -7.97
C LYS A 298 17.85 7.39 -8.23
N ILE A 299 17.01 7.51 -7.20
CA ILE A 299 15.72 8.19 -7.34
C ILE A 299 15.91 9.70 -7.49
N GLN A 300 16.85 10.29 -6.75
CA GLN A 300 17.20 11.70 -6.92
C GLN A 300 17.66 11.99 -8.34
N ASP A 301 18.51 11.14 -8.91
CA ASP A 301 18.99 11.29 -10.29
C ASP A 301 17.87 11.09 -11.32
N LEU A 302 16.99 10.08 -11.11
CA LEU A 302 15.87 9.79 -11.98
C LEU A 302 14.81 10.90 -11.98
N CYS A 303 14.58 11.53 -10.83
CA CYS A 303 13.53 12.54 -10.64
C CYS A 303 14.00 13.99 -10.89
N ARG A 304 15.29 14.20 -11.20
CA ARG A 304 15.77 15.55 -11.57
C ARG A 304 15.07 16.03 -12.84
N ILE A 305 14.53 17.23 -12.75
CA ILE A 305 14.04 17.97 -13.91
C ILE A 305 15.26 18.75 -14.41
N ASP A 306 15.71 18.48 -15.64
CA ASP A 306 16.72 19.27 -16.32
C ASP A 306 16.21 20.68 -16.65
#